data_973eeb581863b1c9c87953bb0a4ca7c0
#
_entry.id   973eeb581863b1c9c87953bb0a4ca7c0
#
_cell.length_a   1.000
_cell.length_b   1.000
_cell.length_c   1.000
_cell.angle_alpha   90.00
_cell.angle_beta   90.00
_cell.angle_gamma   90.00
#
_symmetry.space_group_name_H-M   'P 1'
#
loop_
_entity.id
_entity.type
_entity.pdbx_description
1 polymer ?
#
loop_
_entity_poly.entity_id
_entity_poly.type
_entity_poly.pdbx_seq_one_letter_code
_entity_poly.pdbx_strand_id
1 'polypeptide(L)'
;MMVAGGTFDWTKDQQATILGSYFWCYPITSLIGGMASERWGPRYVVLITSLVSAILTALSPAAARLDYVALVIIRFFLGCAGKNVTSKSKCGPDNVPLNESLNHVDVSDVREAPRQVAGGTFDWTKDQQATILGSYFWCYPITSLIGGMASERWGPRYVVLITSLVSAILTALSPAAARLDYVALVIIRFFLGCAGGFIYPSLHCLVARWAPPAEKKFVSAMMGGTLGTVVTWSLTGPLLERFGWASAFYVPAGLTFIWCGFWWYLVADTPSEHPRISASERKYILDALGDKVKKSKGLPPFRRIITSFPFLAMVILHFGNLWGLYFIMTVGPKFVSSVLGFELSAAGIISALPYLARLILATIFGAIGDCILSRKLMTTTTIRKFFCLFSHIIPGILLVLLVYTGCSTALSVAMITMSMGFNGAATLTNLQNHQDLAPNYAGTLYGIANFIGSTAGFFTPMITAYFTKTGDSFEQWRPVFFVGASVYIVSAIFFILFGTGNTQAWNFDDESKQEGKEEKGRADDMSDMNETIKNSYKDPKENSMSITTRT
;
A
#
# COMPACT_ATOMS: atom_id res chain seq x y z
N MET A 1 27.07 29.49 11.86
CA MET A 1 26.12 30.60 11.92
C MET A 1 26.54 31.52 13.06
N MET A 2 27.23 32.58 12.76
CA MET A 2 27.62 33.58 13.77
C MET A 2 26.36 34.42 14.07
N VAL A 3 25.76 34.19 15.24
CA VAL A 3 24.84 35.15 15.83
C VAL A 3 25.75 36.06 16.68
N ALA A 4 25.70 37.36 16.42
CA ALA A 4 26.57 38.34 17.09
C ALA A 4 26.58 38.13 18.61
N GLY A 5 27.73 37.71 19.16
CA GLY A 5 28.08 37.81 20.57
C GLY A 5 27.88 36.58 21.48
N GLY A 6 27.76 35.35 20.95
CA GLY A 6 27.70 34.16 21.81
C GLY A 6 28.18 32.90 21.12
N THR A 7 29.18 32.22 21.70
CA THR A 7 29.54 30.83 21.38
C THR A 7 28.66 29.93 22.22
N PHE A 8 27.78 29.13 21.56
CA PHE A 8 26.98 28.12 22.24
C PHE A 8 27.64 26.76 22.05
N ASP A 9 27.85 26.03 23.16
CA ASP A 9 28.43 24.68 23.18
C ASP A 9 27.35 23.62 22.79
N TRP A 10 26.86 23.71 21.57
CA TRP A 10 25.91 22.70 21.05
C TRP A 10 26.63 21.61 20.26
N THR A 11 26.24 20.36 20.50
CA THR A 11 26.75 19.22 19.74
C THR A 11 26.36 19.34 18.27
N LYS A 12 27.07 18.65 17.38
CA LYS A 12 26.77 18.64 15.94
C LYS A 12 25.32 18.16 15.65
N ASP A 13 24.81 17.19 16.45
CA ASP A 13 23.46 16.68 16.33
C ASP A 13 22.40 17.72 16.76
N GLN A 14 22.68 18.48 17.82
CA GLN A 14 21.80 19.59 18.23
C GLN A 14 21.78 20.69 17.18
N GLN A 15 22.92 21.03 16.59
CA GLN A 15 23.00 22.00 15.49
C GLN A 15 22.24 21.52 14.24
N ALA A 16 22.35 20.24 13.89
CA ALA A 16 21.60 19.64 12.79
C ALA A 16 20.10 19.66 13.05
N THR A 17 19.66 19.35 14.27
CA THR A 17 18.27 19.40 14.70
C THR A 17 17.71 20.82 14.63
N ILE A 18 18.46 21.82 15.10
CA ILE A 18 18.08 23.25 15.01
C ILE A 18 17.93 23.69 13.56
N LEU A 19 18.85 23.27 12.68
CA LEU A 19 18.78 23.61 11.24
C LEU A 19 17.64 22.88 10.55
N GLY A 20 17.43 21.61 10.86
CA GLY A 20 16.38 20.78 10.27
C GLY A 20 14.96 21.17 10.68
N SER A 21 14.79 21.65 11.93
CA SER A 21 13.46 21.99 12.48
C SER A 21 12.70 23.05 11.69
N TYR A 22 13.39 23.97 11.03
CA TYR A 22 12.80 24.96 10.12
C TYR A 22 12.05 24.29 8.98
N PHE A 23 12.56 23.20 8.46
CA PHE A 23 12.00 22.51 7.29
C PHE A 23 10.91 21.49 7.65
N TRP A 24 10.72 21.13 8.91
CA TRP A 24 9.75 20.09 9.30
C TRP A 24 8.30 20.49 9.08
N CYS A 25 7.97 21.76 9.31
CA CYS A 25 6.59 22.26 9.11
C CYS A 25 6.39 22.95 7.74
N TYR A 26 7.45 23.33 7.08
CA TYR A 26 7.43 24.09 5.85
C TYR A 26 6.53 23.52 4.73
N PRO A 27 6.55 22.19 4.43
CA PRO A 27 5.68 21.63 3.40
C PRO A 27 4.18 21.76 3.72
N ILE A 28 3.83 21.55 5.00
CA ILE A 28 2.43 21.59 5.46
C ILE A 28 1.89 23.03 5.41
N THR A 29 2.68 23.97 5.85
CA THR A 29 2.26 25.38 5.94
C THR A 29 2.31 26.11 4.61
N SER A 30 3.15 25.71 3.69
CA SER A 30 3.09 26.23 2.31
C SER A 30 1.77 25.86 1.63
N LEU A 31 1.25 24.66 1.92
CA LEU A 31 -0.06 24.20 1.46
C LEU A 31 -1.20 25.04 2.08
N ILE A 32 -1.20 25.19 3.41
CA ILE A 32 -2.20 25.97 4.14
C ILE A 32 -2.12 27.45 3.76
N GLY A 33 -0.92 27.98 3.58
CA GLY A 33 -0.68 29.37 3.18
C GLY A 33 -1.18 29.68 1.76
N GLY A 34 -1.08 28.71 0.82
CA GLY A 34 -1.70 28.80 -0.49
C GLY A 34 -3.22 28.96 -0.42
N MET A 35 -3.89 28.04 0.30
CA MET A 35 -5.35 28.08 0.50
C MET A 35 -5.81 29.34 1.25
N ALA A 36 -5.04 29.78 2.24
CA ALA A 36 -5.34 31.02 2.98
C ALA A 36 -5.20 32.25 2.08
N SER A 37 -4.20 32.27 1.20
CA SER A 37 -3.98 33.36 0.23
C SER A 37 -5.13 33.49 -0.77
N GLU A 38 -5.70 32.38 -1.21
CA GLU A 38 -6.87 32.38 -2.10
C GLU A 38 -8.14 32.87 -1.37
N ARG A 39 -8.33 32.49 -0.10
CA ARG A 39 -9.54 32.81 0.66
C ARG A 39 -9.55 34.24 1.24
N TRP A 40 -8.41 34.71 1.73
CA TRP A 40 -8.29 36.01 2.43
C TRP A 40 -7.49 37.05 1.66
N GLY A 41 -6.98 36.67 0.48
CA GLY A 41 -6.12 37.49 -0.36
C GLY A 41 -4.64 37.43 0.02
N PRO A 42 -3.74 37.42 -0.98
CA PRO A 42 -2.31 37.22 -0.77
C PRO A 42 -1.67 38.33 0.08
N ARG A 43 -2.19 39.56 0.04
CA ARG A 43 -1.65 40.70 0.81
C ARG A 43 -1.75 40.46 2.31
N TYR A 44 -2.92 39.99 2.82
CA TYR A 44 -3.12 39.74 4.24
C TYR A 44 -2.32 38.53 4.73
N VAL A 45 -2.27 37.46 3.95
CA VAL A 45 -1.52 36.27 4.31
C VAL A 45 -0.02 36.58 4.37
N VAL A 46 0.52 37.27 3.36
CA VAL A 46 1.94 37.68 3.36
C VAL A 46 2.25 38.65 4.51
N LEU A 47 1.33 39.59 4.81
CA LEU A 47 1.52 40.51 5.93
C LEU A 47 1.58 39.78 7.26
N ILE A 48 0.59 38.89 7.54
CA ILE A 48 0.52 38.13 8.80
C ILE A 48 1.72 37.20 8.93
N THR A 49 2.04 36.44 7.90
CA THR A 49 3.17 35.49 7.94
C THR A 49 4.51 36.21 8.07
N SER A 50 4.68 37.37 7.42
CA SER A 50 5.89 38.18 7.57
C SER A 50 6.00 38.79 8.97
N LEU A 51 4.90 39.24 9.55
CA LEU A 51 4.87 39.78 10.91
C LEU A 51 5.21 38.69 11.94
N VAL A 52 4.58 37.49 11.81
CA VAL A 52 4.89 36.34 12.67
C VAL A 52 6.34 35.90 12.50
N SER A 53 6.87 35.84 11.28
CA SER A 53 8.28 35.56 11.02
C SER A 53 9.20 36.58 11.67
N ALA A 54 8.88 37.87 11.58
CA ALA A 54 9.69 38.92 12.18
C ALA A 54 9.74 38.80 13.72
N ILE A 55 8.59 38.55 14.35
CA ILE A 55 8.50 38.34 15.81
C ILE A 55 9.31 37.10 16.25
N LEU A 56 9.12 35.96 15.57
CA LEU A 56 9.82 34.72 15.88
C LEU A 56 11.33 34.86 15.64
N THR A 57 11.74 35.60 14.61
CA THR A 57 13.16 35.90 14.35
C THR A 57 13.75 36.78 15.46
N ALA A 58 13.02 37.79 15.94
CA ALA A 58 13.44 38.63 17.04
C ALA A 58 13.56 37.86 18.37
N LEU A 59 12.72 36.85 18.60
CA LEU A 59 12.75 35.99 19.78
C LEU A 59 13.83 34.90 19.71
N SER A 60 14.35 34.58 18.53
CA SER A 60 15.33 33.51 18.34
C SER A 60 16.62 33.67 19.18
N PRO A 61 17.22 34.88 19.35
CA PRO A 61 18.37 35.05 20.21
C PRO A 61 18.07 34.81 21.71
N ALA A 62 16.88 35.18 22.17
CA ALA A 62 16.43 34.91 23.54
C ALA A 62 16.21 33.42 23.78
N ALA A 63 15.57 32.74 22.86
CA ALA A 63 15.37 31.28 22.91
C ALA A 63 16.70 30.51 22.90
N ALA A 64 17.67 30.95 22.08
CA ALA A 64 18.99 30.34 22.04
C ALA A 64 19.76 30.43 23.38
N ARG A 65 19.46 31.45 24.18
CA ARG A 65 20.03 31.61 25.53
C ARG A 65 19.32 30.78 26.59
N LEU A 66 18.08 30.38 26.36
CA LEU A 66 17.31 29.56 27.31
C LEU A 66 17.71 28.09 27.18
N ASP A 67 17.50 27.51 25.99
CA ASP A 67 17.86 26.13 25.68
C ASP A 67 17.80 25.88 24.16
N TYR A 68 18.54 24.85 23.68
CA TYR A 68 18.48 24.46 22.26
C TYR A 68 17.08 24.02 21.85
N VAL A 69 16.30 23.36 22.74
CA VAL A 69 14.92 22.93 22.49
C VAL A 69 14.00 24.13 22.23
N ALA A 70 14.14 25.21 23.00
CA ALA A 70 13.40 26.46 22.80
C ALA A 70 13.68 27.06 21.42
N LEU A 71 14.93 27.00 20.95
CA LEU A 71 15.30 27.45 19.62
C LEU A 71 14.76 26.55 18.53
N VAL A 72 14.73 25.22 18.73
CA VAL A 72 14.11 24.25 17.83
C VAL A 72 12.62 24.56 17.64
N ILE A 73 11.91 24.82 18.73
CA ILE A 73 10.47 25.17 18.71
C ILE A 73 10.25 26.48 17.93
N ILE A 74 11.01 27.52 18.22
CA ILE A 74 10.88 28.80 17.49
C ILE A 74 11.20 28.62 16.00
N ARG A 75 12.22 27.85 15.65
CA ARG A 75 12.56 27.58 14.25
C ARG A 75 11.51 26.73 13.54
N PHE A 76 10.88 25.80 14.22
CA PHE A 76 9.74 25.06 13.70
C PHE A 76 8.60 26.01 13.31
N PHE A 77 8.17 26.90 14.22
CA PHE A 77 7.14 27.91 13.93
C PHE A 77 7.57 28.95 12.90
N LEU A 78 8.87 29.26 12.82
CA LEU A 78 9.42 30.13 11.80
C LEU A 78 9.35 29.50 10.41
N GLY A 79 9.56 28.18 10.31
CA GLY A 79 9.31 27.38 9.12
C GLY A 79 7.84 27.40 8.70
N CYS A 80 6.95 27.37 9.70
CA CYS A 80 5.51 27.50 9.50
C CYS A 80 5.09 28.87 8.93
N ALA A 81 5.78 29.93 9.30
CA ALA A 81 5.52 31.29 8.85
C ALA A 81 6.39 31.72 7.64
N GLY A 82 7.30 30.85 7.16
CA GLY A 82 8.25 31.12 6.10
C GLY A 82 7.57 31.50 4.76
N LYS A 83 8.26 32.30 3.97
CA LYS A 83 7.79 32.91 2.71
C LYS A 83 7.08 31.89 1.82
N ASN A 84 5.85 32.21 1.43
CA ASN A 84 5.19 31.63 0.27
C ASN A 84 6.07 31.89 -0.96
N VAL A 85 6.91 30.93 -1.32
CA VAL A 85 7.59 30.93 -2.61
C VAL A 85 6.49 30.72 -3.63
N THR A 86 6.20 31.76 -4.38
CA THR A 86 5.37 31.64 -5.58
C THR A 86 6.05 30.63 -6.50
N SER A 87 5.61 29.37 -6.46
CA SER A 87 5.96 28.43 -7.51
C SER A 87 5.46 29.06 -8.81
N LYS A 88 6.35 29.30 -9.76
CA LYS A 88 5.94 29.62 -11.14
C LYS A 88 5.24 28.39 -11.67
N SER A 89 3.91 28.30 -11.47
CA SER A 89 3.11 27.27 -12.11
C SER A 89 3.19 27.51 -13.62
N LYS A 90 3.47 26.46 -14.38
CA LYS A 90 3.35 26.46 -15.85
C LYS A 90 1.90 26.61 -16.33
N CYS A 91 0.96 26.84 -15.45
CA CYS A 91 -0.40 27.27 -15.71
C CYS A 91 -0.42 28.80 -15.90
N GLY A 92 0.14 29.29 -16.99
CA GLY A 92 -0.12 30.65 -17.45
C GLY A 92 -1.36 30.66 -18.34
N PRO A 93 -2.24 31.67 -18.27
CA PRO A 93 -3.24 31.83 -19.32
C PRO A 93 -2.51 32.17 -20.61
N ASP A 94 -2.71 31.38 -21.65
CA ASP A 94 -2.43 31.80 -23.02
C ASP A 94 -3.32 33.00 -23.29
N ASN A 95 -2.72 34.18 -23.48
CA ASN A 95 -3.27 35.46 -23.86
C ASN A 95 -3.13 36.58 -22.80
N VAL A 96 -1.88 37.06 -22.66
CA VAL A 96 -1.63 38.49 -22.37
C VAL A 96 -0.60 38.96 -23.40
N PRO A 97 -0.92 39.96 -24.24
CA PRO A 97 0.07 40.51 -25.17
C PRO A 97 1.21 41.14 -24.36
N LEU A 98 2.43 40.65 -24.60
CA LEU A 98 3.66 41.24 -24.11
C LEU A 98 3.77 42.67 -24.68
N ASN A 99 3.64 43.66 -23.81
CA ASN A 99 3.95 45.02 -24.13
C ASN A 99 5.48 45.14 -24.22
N GLU A 100 5.96 45.41 -25.41
CA GLU A 100 7.36 45.69 -25.73
C GLU A 100 7.80 46.97 -25.01
N SER A 101 8.53 46.86 -23.93
CA SER A 101 9.54 47.84 -23.51
C SER A 101 10.28 47.36 -22.25
N LEU A 102 11.30 46.56 -22.45
CA LEU A 102 12.52 46.52 -21.63
C LEU A 102 13.57 45.74 -22.45
N ASN A 103 14.21 46.48 -23.36
CA ASN A 103 15.40 46.03 -24.04
C ASN A 103 16.59 45.99 -23.06
N HIS A 104 17.42 44.96 -23.25
CA HIS A 104 18.77 44.78 -22.73
C HIS A 104 18.91 44.43 -21.23
N VAL A 105 18.62 43.19 -20.90
CA VAL A 105 19.46 42.41 -19.99
C VAL A 105 19.80 41.11 -20.71
N ASP A 106 21.09 40.91 -20.92
CA ASP A 106 21.68 39.76 -21.60
C ASP A 106 21.33 38.50 -20.79
N VAL A 107 20.42 37.68 -21.31
CA VAL A 107 19.92 36.42 -20.68
C VAL A 107 20.86 35.25 -20.98
N SER A 108 22.08 35.53 -21.45
CA SER A 108 23.05 34.50 -21.82
C SER A 108 23.84 33.90 -20.64
N ASP A 109 23.80 34.51 -19.44
CA ASP A 109 24.68 34.11 -18.32
C ASP A 109 24.01 33.49 -17.09
N VAL A 110 22.71 33.16 -17.12
CA VAL A 110 22.04 32.43 -16.04
C VAL A 110 21.37 31.16 -16.59
N ARG A 111 22.13 30.38 -17.34
CA ARG A 111 21.89 28.94 -17.37
C ARG A 111 22.65 28.34 -16.19
N GLU A 112 22.03 28.29 -15.01
CA GLU A 112 22.46 27.31 -14.03
C GLU A 112 22.42 25.96 -14.75
N ALA A 113 23.60 25.39 -14.99
CA ALA A 113 23.74 24.03 -15.48
C ALA A 113 22.90 23.14 -14.60
N PRO A 114 22.08 22.22 -15.14
CA PRO A 114 21.32 21.29 -14.34
C PRO A 114 22.31 20.62 -13.41
N ARG A 115 22.09 20.72 -12.07
CA ARG A 115 22.93 20.03 -11.07
C ARG A 115 22.96 18.57 -11.49
N GLN A 116 24.08 18.12 -12.01
CA GLN A 116 24.31 16.73 -12.37
C GLN A 116 24.16 15.92 -11.08
N VAL A 117 23.07 15.17 -10.98
CA VAL A 117 22.94 14.13 -9.98
C VAL A 117 24.10 13.17 -10.22
N ALA A 118 25.00 13.05 -9.23
CA ALA A 118 26.22 12.27 -9.39
C ALA A 118 25.90 10.85 -9.85
N GLY A 119 26.20 10.54 -11.12
CA GLY A 119 26.30 9.16 -11.57
C GLY A 119 25.39 8.63 -12.66
N GLY A 120 24.75 9.42 -13.49
CA GLY A 120 24.20 8.87 -14.73
C GLY A 120 22.97 9.57 -15.29
N THR A 121 23.16 10.22 -16.42
CA THR A 121 22.12 10.49 -17.40
C THR A 121 22.03 9.26 -18.30
N PHE A 122 20.92 8.51 -18.23
CA PHE A 122 20.64 7.45 -19.17
C PHE A 122 19.83 8.02 -20.34
N ASP A 123 20.31 7.88 -21.56
CA ASP A 123 19.63 8.32 -22.79
C ASP A 123 18.51 7.34 -23.19
N TRP A 124 17.60 7.05 -22.26
CA TRP A 124 16.47 6.18 -22.54
C TRP A 124 15.29 6.95 -23.10
N THR A 125 14.73 6.44 -24.20
CA THR A 125 13.49 6.96 -24.78
C THR A 125 12.32 6.85 -23.79
N LYS A 126 11.27 7.63 -24.01
CA LYS A 126 10.05 7.54 -23.17
C LYS A 126 9.42 6.14 -23.18
N ASP A 127 9.48 5.44 -24.31
CA ASP A 127 8.97 4.07 -24.45
C ASP A 127 9.82 3.07 -23.68
N GLN A 128 11.16 3.20 -23.69
CA GLN A 128 12.05 2.39 -22.86
C GLN A 128 11.81 2.61 -21.37
N GLN A 129 11.64 3.87 -20.94
CA GLN A 129 11.30 4.21 -19.56
C GLN A 129 9.95 3.59 -19.14
N ALA A 130 8.93 3.67 -20.00
CA ALA A 130 7.63 3.06 -19.77
C ALA A 130 7.72 1.53 -19.68
N THR A 131 8.53 0.91 -20.55
CA THR A 131 8.80 -0.54 -20.53
C THR A 131 9.48 -0.97 -19.24
N ILE A 132 10.51 -0.23 -18.78
CA ILE A 132 11.19 -0.47 -17.51
C ILE A 132 10.18 -0.41 -16.35
N LEU A 133 9.34 0.63 -16.30
CA LEU A 133 8.33 0.79 -15.23
C LEU A 133 7.26 -0.29 -15.27
N GLY A 134 6.78 -0.65 -16.46
CA GLY A 134 5.73 -1.64 -16.68
C GLY A 134 6.17 -3.08 -16.45
N SER A 135 7.44 -3.41 -16.72
CA SER A 135 7.96 -4.79 -16.69
C SER A 135 7.79 -5.48 -15.33
N TYR A 136 7.81 -4.73 -14.23
CA TYR A 136 7.51 -5.24 -12.89
C TYR A 136 6.11 -5.88 -12.82
N PHE A 137 5.13 -5.27 -13.48
CA PHE A 137 3.74 -5.70 -13.44
C PHE A 137 3.40 -6.81 -14.44
N TRP A 138 4.30 -7.24 -15.31
CA TRP A 138 4.00 -8.29 -16.28
C TRP A 138 3.82 -9.67 -15.64
N CYS A 139 4.64 -10.00 -14.65
CA CYS A 139 4.57 -11.28 -13.95
C CYS A 139 3.88 -11.20 -12.59
N TYR A 140 3.90 -10.04 -11.94
CA TYR A 140 3.36 -9.81 -10.60
C TYR A 140 1.92 -10.35 -10.40
N PRO A 141 0.95 -10.11 -11.31
CA PRO A 141 -0.40 -10.65 -11.16
C PRO A 141 -0.43 -12.18 -11.14
N ILE A 142 0.30 -12.83 -12.06
CA ILE A 142 0.34 -14.29 -12.19
C ILE A 142 0.90 -14.93 -10.92
N THR A 143 2.01 -14.40 -10.42
CA THR A 143 2.65 -14.93 -9.22
C THR A 143 1.87 -14.63 -7.95
N SER A 144 1.04 -13.59 -7.94
CA SER A 144 0.12 -13.31 -6.85
C SER A 144 -0.96 -14.41 -6.69
N LEU A 145 -1.49 -14.91 -7.80
CA LEU A 145 -2.41 -16.04 -7.79
C LEU A 145 -1.75 -17.32 -7.23
N ILE A 146 -0.56 -17.63 -7.73
CA ILE A 146 0.22 -18.80 -7.28
C ILE A 146 0.65 -18.64 -5.82
N GLY A 147 0.97 -17.44 -5.39
CA GLY A 147 1.47 -17.10 -4.06
C GLY A 147 0.53 -17.49 -2.93
N GLY A 148 -0.78 -17.30 -3.12
CA GLY A 148 -1.80 -17.73 -2.17
C GLY A 148 -1.79 -19.25 -1.97
N MET A 149 -1.88 -20.01 -3.05
CA MET A 149 -1.85 -21.48 -3.03
C MET A 149 -0.52 -22.03 -2.49
N ALA A 150 0.61 -21.41 -2.87
CA ALA A 150 1.93 -21.79 -2.38
C ALA A 150 2.03 -21.62 -0.86
N SER A 151 1.50 -20.52 -0.33
CA SER A 151 1.53 -20.23 1.11
C SER A 151 0.61 -21.14 1.92
N GLU A 152 -0.53 -21.50 1.36
CA GLU A 152 -1.44 -22.48 1.97
C GLU A 152 -0.78 -23.86 2.06
N ARG A 153 -0.04 -24.28 1.02
CA ARG A 153 0.58 -25.59 0.92
C ARG A 153 1.93 -25.70 1.65
N TRP A 154 2.82 -24.74 1.46
CA TRP A 154 4.22 -24.81 1.95
C TRP A 154 4.46 -23.96 3.20
N GLY A 155 3.49 -23.16 3.62
CA GLY A 155 3.61 -22.22 4.73
C GLY A 155 4.05 -20.82 4.28
N PRO A 156 3.39 -19.78 4.82
CA PRO A 156 3.67 -18.38 4.46
C PRO A 156 5.05 -17.90 4.92
N ARG A 157 5.61 -18.46 6.00
CA ARG A 157 6.93 -18.09 6.53
C ARG A 157 8.03 -18.26 5.49
N TYR A 158 8.12 -19.45 4.90
CA TYR A 158 9.16 -19.76 3.91
C TYR A 158 8.94 -19.04 2.59
N VAL A 159 7.69 -18.96 2.12
CA VAL A 159 7.36 -18.27 0.87
C VAL A 159 7.75 -16.81 0.96
N VAL A 160 7.39 -16.09 2.02
CA VAL A 160 7.77 -14.68 2.21
C VAL A 160 9.28 -14.51 2.34
N LEU A 161 9.96 -15.39 3.10
CA LEU A 161 11.40 -15.30 3.28
C LEU A 161 12.16 -15.43 1.95
N ILE A 162 11.87 -16.50 1.19
CA ILE A 162 12.59 -16.80 -0.06
C ILE A 162 12.34 -15.69 -1.09
N THR A 163 11.08 -15.27 -1.26
CA THR A 163 10.73 -14.23 -2.24
C THR A 163 11.29 -12.86 -1.86
N SER A 164 11.38 -12.54 -0.56
CA SER A 164 12.01 -11.31 -0.08
C SER A 164 13.53 -11.33 -0.27
N LEU A 165 14.20 -12.46 -0.01
CA LEU A 165 15.63 -12.60 -0.30
C LEU A 165 15.94 -12.45 -1.80
N VAL A 166 15.15 -13.10 -2.66
CA VAL A 166 15.26 -12.93 -4.11
C VAL A 166 15.04 -11.46 -4.51
N SER A 167 14.03 -10.81 -3.96
CA SER A 167 13.76 -9.39 -4.21
C SER A 167 14.94 -8.49 -3.76
N ALA A 168 15.55 -8.77 -2.62
CA ALA A 168 16.69 -8.00 -2.13
C ALA A 168 17.92 -8.14 -3.06
N ILE A 169 18.21 -9.36 -3.50
CA ILE A 169 19.30 -9.63 -4.46
C ILE A 169 19.05 -8.90 -5.79
N LEU A 170 17.87 -9.05 -6.37
CA LEU A 170 17.50 -8.40 -7.63
C LEU A 170 17.52 -6.88 -7.52
N THR A 171 17.08 -6.33 -6.39
CA THR A 171 17.15 -4.90 -6.13
C THR A 171 18.60 -4.42 -6.07
N ALA A 172 19.47 -5.14 -5.39
CA ALA A 172 20.91 -4.82 -5.34
C ALA A 172 21.60 -4.93 -6.71
N LEU A 173 21.15 -5.84 -7.59
CA LEU A 173 21.67 -5.98 -8.95
C LEU A 173 21.13 -4.94 -9.94
N SER A 174 20.03 -4.24 -9.61
CA SER A 174 19.38 -3.27 -10.51
C SER A 174 20.31 -2.16 -11.00
N PRO A 175 21.20 -1.55 -10.17
CA PRO A 175 22.12 -0.54 -10.65
C PRO A 175 23.17 -1.07 -11.64
N ALA A 176 23.63 -2.30 -11.44
CA ALA A 176 24.57 -2.94 -12.36
C ALA A 176 23.89 -3.24 -13.72
N ALA A 177 22.66 -3.78 -13.68
CA ALA A 177 21.86 -4.03 -14.89
C ALA A 177 21.57 -2.74 -15.67
N ALA A 178 21.22 -1.65 -14.97
CA ALA A 178 20.98 -0.36 -15.60
C ALA A 178 22.20 0.20 -16.33
N ARG A 179 23.42 -0.09 -15.84
CA ARG A 179 24.68 0.33 -16.50
C ARG A 179 25.03 -0.56 -17.70
N LEU A 180 24.55 -1.80 -17.73
CA LEU A 180 24.79 -2.72 -18.85
C LEU A 180 23.91 -2.35 -20.04
N ASP A 181 22.60 -2.39 -19.85
CA ASP A 181 21.60 -2.04 -20.86
C ASP A 181 20.20 -1.93 -20.25
N TYR A 182 19.30 -1.20 -20.93
CA TYR A 182 17.90 -1.09 -20.48
C TYR A 182 17.17 -2.44 -20.46
N VAL A 183 17.48 -3.37 -21.39
CA VAL A 183 16.91 -4.72 -21.44
C VAL A 183 17.30 -5.54 -20.22
N ALA A 184 18.56 -5.44 -19.77
CA ALA A 184 19.02 -6.10 -18.55
C ALA A 184 18.22 -5.61 -17.32
N LEU A 185 17.94 -4.31 -17.24
CA LEU A 185 17.10 -3.75 -16.17
C LEU A 185 15.65 -4.22 -16.28
N VAL A 186 15.08 -4.30 -17.49
CA VAL A 186 13.73 -4.85 -17.73
C VAL A 186 13.63 -6.28 -17.22
N ILE A 187 14.62 -7.14 -17.51
CA ILE A 187 14.68 -8.52 -17.04
C ILE A 187 14.72 -8.59 -15.51
N ILE A 188 15.58 -7.81 -14.88
CA ILE A 188 15.66 -7.73 -13.40
C ILE A 188 14.31 -7.32 -12.82
N ARG A 189 13.67 -6.29 -13.37
CA ARG A 189 12.37 -5.80 -12.90
C ARG A 189 11.25 -6.82 -13.10
N PHE A 190 11.28 -7.58 -14.20
CA PHE A 190 10.35 -8.69 -14.44
C PHE A 190 10.44 -9.73 -13.32
N PHE A 191 11.65 -10.23 -13.01
CA PHE A 191 11.85 -11.22 -11.94
C PHE A 191 11.56 -10.63 -10.55
N LEU A 192 11.83 -9.33 -10.34
CA LEU A 192 11.46 -8.62 -9.11
C LEU A 192 9.93 -8.59 -8.95
N GLY A 193 9.20 -8.36 -10.03
CA GLY A 193 7.74 -8.47 -10.06
C GLY A 193 7.25 -9.88 -9.76
N CYS A 194 7.89 -10.90 -10.34
CA CYS A 194 7.58 -12.29 -10.03
C CYS A 194 7.74 -12.60 -8.54
N ALA A 195 8.81 -12.16 -7.90
CA ALA A 195 9.04 -12.36 -6.47
C ALA A 195 8.05 -11.55 -5.61
N GLY A 196 7.78 -10.29 -5.99
CA GLY A 196 6.90 -9.38 -5.26
C GLY A 196 5.45 -9.87 -5.18
N GLY A 197 4.96 -10.56 -6.22
CA GLY A 197 3.58 -11.04 -6.27
C GLY A 197 3.23 -12.06 -5.19
N PHE A 198 4.19 -12.80 -4.65
CA PHE A 198 3.95 -13.78 -3.58
C PHE A 198 3.68 -13.13 -2.22
N ILE A 199 4.18 -11.93 -1.94
CA ILE A 199 4.27 -11.37 -0.59
C ILE A 199 2.89 -11.13 0.02
N TYR A 200 2.02 -10.36 -0.64
CA TYR A 200 0.73 -10.01 -0.07
C TYR A 200 -0.20 -11.22 0.16
N PRO A 201 -0.39 -12.14 -0.79
CA PRO A 201 -1.19 -13.35 -0.55
C PRO A 201 -0.67 -14.17 0.62
N SER A 202 0.67 -14.27 0.76
CA SER A 202 1.31 -15.00 1.86
C SER A 202 1.06 -14.33 3.22
N LEU A 203 1.14 -12.99 3.27
CA LEU A 203 0.82 -12.24 4.48
C LEU A 203 -0.65 -12.41 4.88
N HIS A 204 -1.58 -12.41 3.93
CA HIS A 204 -2.99 -12.67 4.21
C HIS A 204 -3.22 -14.09 4.74
N CYS A 205 -2.50 -15.10 4.21
CA CYS A 205 -2.52 -16.46 4.73
C CYS A 205 -1.97 -16.53 6.17
N LEU A 206 -0.86 -15.83 6.44
CA LEU A 206 -0.27 -15.77 7.79
C LEU A 206 -1.22 -15.13 8.80
N VAL A 207 -1.79 -13.96 8.45
CA VAL A 207 -2.73 -13.25 9.33
C VAL A 207 -3.97 -14.08 9.62
N ALA A 208 -4.50 -14.82 8.64
CA ALA A 208 -5.64 -15.71 8.85
C ALA A 208 -5.35 -16.81 9.89
N ARG A 209 -4.08 -17.25 10.01
CA ARG A 209 -3.65 -18.30 10.96
C ARG A 209 -3.29 -17.75 12.35
N TRP A 210 -3.01 -16.45 12.48
CA TRP A 210 -2.51 -15.83 13.71
C TRP A 210 -3.47 -14.86 14.37
N ALA A 211 -4.34 -14.20 13.61
CA ALA A 211 -5.19 -13.13 14.12
C ALA A 211 -6.55 -13.65 14.61
N PRO A 212 -6.83 -13.62 15.92
CA PRO A 212 -8.16 -13.90 16.44
C PRO A 212 -9.21 -12.97 15.79
N PRO A 213 -10.36 -13.51 15.35
CA PRO A 213 -11.39 -12.69 14.67
C PRO A 213 -11.90 -11.52 15.51
N ALA A 214 -11.85 -11.63 16.84
CA ALA A 214 -12.29 -10.58 17.77
C ALA A 214 -11.28 -9.43 17.93
N GLU A 215 -9.98 -9.71 17.77
CA GLU A 215 -8.92 -8.70 18.01
C GLU A 215 -8.52 -7.90 16.78
N LYS A 216 -8.90 -8.31 15.60
CA LYS A 216 -8.71 -7.69 14.29
C LYS A 216 -7.45 -6.82 14.11
N LYS A 217 -6.34 -7.23 14.67
CA LYS A 217 -4.99 -6.64 14.45
C LYS A 217 -4.54 -6.74 12.98
N PHE A 218 -5.42 -7.23 12.12
CA PHE A 218 -5.26 -7.28 10.66
C PHE A 218 -4.93 -5.91 10.06
N VAL A 219 -5.63 -4.85 10.50
CA VAL A 219 -5.38 -3.48 10.05
C VAL A 219 -3.94 -3.09 10.32
N SER A 220 -3.43 -3.36 11.52
CA SER A 220 -2.04 -3.04 11.90
C SER A 220 -1.02 -3.81 11.06
N ALA A 221 -1.29 -5.09 10.75
CA ALA A 221 -0.41 -5.90 9.90
C ALA A 221 -0.33 -5.37 8.46
N MET A 222 -1.45 -4.89 7.91
CA MET A 222 -1.49 -4.35 6.55
C MET A 222 -0.90 -2.93 6.42
N MET A 223 -0.77 -2.21 7.52
CA MET A 223 -0.18 -0.86 7.53
C MET A 223 1.32 -0.84 7.27
N GLY A 224 2.03 -1.94 7.51
CA GLY A 224 3.46 -2.03 7.28
C GLY A 224 3.87 -1.66 5.86
N GLY A 225 3.11 -2.08 4.85
CA GLY A 225 3.35 -1.71 3.46
C GLY A 225 3.21 -0.20 3.19
N THR A 226 2.20 0.43 3.77
CA THR A 226 1.99 1.89 3.63
C THR A 226 3.08 2.68 4.35
N LEU A 227 3.46 2.26 5.56
CA LEU A 227 4.58 2.86 6.31
C LEU A 227 5.89 2.73 5.53
N GLY A 228 6.17 1.55 4.97
CA GLY A 228 7.33 1.32 4.12
C GLY A 228 7.38 2.27 2.91
N THR A 229 6.24 2.52 2.28
CA THR A 229 6.12 3.47 1.17
C THR A 229 6.44 4.90 1.60
N VAL A 230 5.90 5.36 2.75
CA VAL A 230 6.19 6.69 3.30
C VAL A 230 7.69 6.84 3.57
N VAL A 231 8.30 5.85 4.24
CA VAL A 231 9.74 5.86 4.57
C VAL A 231 10.58 5.89 3.29
N THR A 232 10.25 5.05 2.31
CA THR A 232 11.01 4.96 1.05
C THR A 232 10.96 6.28 0.27
N TRP A 233 9.80 6.88 0.08
CA TRP A 233 9.67 8.16 -0.63
C TRP A 233 10.42 9.28 0.10
N SER A 234 10.33 9.34 1.43
CA SER A 234 11.01 10.37 2.22
C SER A 234 12.53 10.22 2.21
N LEU A 235 13.04 8.98 2.13
CA LEU A 235 14.48 8.72 2.11
C LEU A 235 15.10 8.82 0.71
N THR A 236 14.33 8.57 -0.34
CA THR A 236 14.89 8.50 -1.70
C THR A 236 15.50 9.83 -2.15
N GLY A 237 14.85 10.97 -1.91
CA GLY A 237 15.38 12.29 -2.25
C GLY A 237 16.77 12.56 -1.64
N PRO A 238 16.93 12.53 -0.31
CA PRO A 238 18.21 12.71 0.36
C PRO A 238 19.30 11.69 -0.05
N LEU A 239 18.91 10.43 -0.31
CA LEU A 239 19.84 9.41 -0.79
C LEU A 239 20.38 9.73 -2.18
N LEU A 240 19.51 10.17 -3.10
CA LEU A 240 19.89 10.57 -4.44
C LEU A 240 20.86 11.76 -4.43
N GLU A 241 20.59 12.76 -3.60
CA GLU A 241 21.40 13.98 -3.51
C GLU A 241 22.81 13.73 -2.91
N ARG A 242 22.90 12.85 -1.88
CA ARG A 242 24.16 12.65 -1.13
C ARG A 242 25.02 11.51 -1.65
N PHE A 243 24.39 10.41 -2.08
CA PHE A 243 25.08 9.15 -2.40
C PHE A 243 24.89 8.72 -3.85
N GLY A 244 24.17 9.52 -4.65
CA GLY A 244 23.88 9.22 -6.04
C GLY A 244 22.72 8.22 -6.21
N TRP A 245 22.26 8.04 -7.44
CA TRP A 245 21.05 7.29 -7.77
C TRP A 245 21.09 5.80 -7.39
N ALA A 246 22.26 5.15 -7.42
CA ALA A 246 22.40 3.74 -7.10
C ALA A 246 22.08 3.45 -5.60
N SER A 247 22.25 4.43 -4.71
CA SER A 247 21.93 4.28 -3.28
C SER A 247 20.45 4.01 -3.03
N ALA A 248 19.55 4.52 -3.89
CA ALA A 248 18.12 4.24 -3.82
C ALA A 248 17.76 2.76 -4.04
N PHE A 249 18.69 1.96 -4.55
CA PHE A 249 18.55 0.51 -4.69
C PHE A 249 19.32 -0.25 -3.61
N TYR A 250 20.57 0.14 -3.33
CA TYR A 250 21.39 -0.58 -2.35
C TYR A 250 20.88 -0.48 -0.92
N VAL A 251 20.39 0.70 -0.51
CA VAL A 251 19.90 0.92 0.88
C VAL A 251 18.64 0.07 1.15
N PRO A 252 17.57 0.10 0.30
CA PRO A 252 16.42 -0.79 0.52
C PRO A 252 16.77 -2.28 0.44
N ALA A 253 17.68 -2.68 -0.46
CA ALA A 253 18.15 -4.05 -0.53
C ALA A 253 18.81 -4.50 0.77
N GLY A 254 19.73 -3.70 1.33
CA GLY A 254 20.39 -3.99 2.61
C GLY A 254 19.39 -4.08 3.76
N LEU A 255 18.44 -3.15 3.84
CA LEU A 255 17.38 -3.18 4.85
C LEU A 255 16.51 -4.44 4.72
N THR A 256 16.21 -4.88 3.50
CA THR A 256 15.46 -6.12 3.26
C THR A 256 16.24 -7.36 3.69
N PHE A 257 17.54 -7.43 3.47
CA PHE A 257 18.38 -8.52 3.99
C PHE A 257 18.35 -8.59 5.52
N ILE A 258 18.51 -7.46 6.21
CA ILE A 258 18.43 -7.39 7.68
C ILE A 258 17.03 -7.85 8.14
N TRP A 259 15.97 -7.37 7.49
CA TRP A 259 14.60 -7.77 7.78
C TRP A 259 14.36 -9.27 7.58
N CYS A 260 14.93 -9.90 6.53
CA CYS A 260 14.86 -11.35 6.34
C CYS A 260 15.45 -12.13 7.51
N GLY A 261 16.53 -11.65 8.13
CA GLY A 261 17.10 -12.22 9.34
C GLY A 261 16.13 -12.17 10.53
N PHE A 262 15.50 -11.01 10.75
CA PHE A 262 14.46 -10.88 11.78
C PHE A 262 13.23 -11.73 11.48
N TRP A 263 12.79 -11.78 10.22
CA TRP A 263 11.66 -12.62 9.80
C TRP A 263 11.92 -14.11 10.11
N TRP A 264 13.08 -14.61 9.72
CA TRP A 264 13.48 -15.99 10.01
C TRP A 264 13.45 -16.31 11.50
N TYR A 265 13.93 -15.38 12.31
CA TYR A 265 14.06 -15.58 13.76
C TYR A 265 12.72 -15.41 14.50
N LEU A 266 11.84 -14.50 14.06
CA LEU A 266 10.64 -14.11 14.82
C LEU A 266 9.36 -14.81 14.35
N VAL A 267 9.25 -15.23 13.08
CA VAL A 267 7.97 -15.67 12.50
C VAL A 267 7.89 -17.20 12.42
N ALA A 268 6.72 -17.74 12.76
CA ALA A 268 6.34 -19.15 12.53
C ALA A 268 5.05 -19.22 11.72
N ASP A 269 4.78 -20.33 11.05
CA ASP A 269 3.60 -20.51 10.21
C ASP A 269 2.29 -20.61 11.03
N THR A 270 2.37 -21.16 12.23
CA THR A 270 1.22 -21.33 13.13
C THR A 270 1.62 -21.04 14.57
N PRO A 271 0.67 -20.66 15.46
CA PRO A 271 0.93 -20.52 16.89
C PRO A 271 1.44 -21.80 17.54
N SER A 272 1.01 -22.97 17.03
CA SER A 272 1.42 -24.27 17.57
C SER A 272 2.90 -24.58 17.33
N GLU A 273 3.48 -24.08 16.25
CA GLU A 273 4.88 -24.29 15.84
C GLU A 273 5.84 -23.22 16.37
N HIS A 274 5.32 -22.15 17.00
CA HIS A 274 6.16 -21.05 17.45
C HIS A 274 6.91 -21.39 18.74
N PRO A 275 8.27 -21.37 18.72
CA PRO A 275 9.04 -21.90 19.85
C PRO A 275 9.02 -21.03 21.12
N ARG A 276 8.60 -19.76 21.01
CA ARG A 276 8.70 -18.75 22.07
C ARG A 276 7.35 -18.22 22.55
N ILE A 277 6.22 -18.69 21.99
CA ILE A 277 4.89 -18.28 22.42
C ILE A 277 4.59 -18.87 23.80
N SER A 278 3.95 -18.09 24.68
CA SER A 278 3.50 -18.63 25.97
C SER A 278 2.35 -19.64 25.78
N ALA A 279 2.26 -20.61 26.67
CA ALA A 279 1.21 -21.61 26.59
C ALA A 279 -0.20 -20.98 26.71
N SER A 280 -0.35 -19.93 27.52
CA SER A 280 -1.59 -19.18 27.68
C SER A 280 -1.98 -18.42 26.40
N GLU A 281 -1.03 -17.73 25.76
CA GLU A 281 -1.27 -17.01 24.51
C GLU A 281 -1.59 -17.98 23.36
N ARG A 282 -0.83 -19.08 23.25
CA ARG A 282 -1.10 -20.11 22.26
C ARG A 282 -2.52 -20.67 22.40
N LYS A 283 -2.92 -21.03 23.65
CA LYS A 283 -4.26 -21.53 23.92
C LYS A 283 -5.32 -20.47 23.56
N TYR A 284 -5.13 -19.22 23.97
CA TYR A 284 -6.04 -18.13 23.66
C TYR A 284 -6.25 -17.96 22.15
N ILE A 285 -5.16 -17.95 21.37
CA ILE A 285 -5.25 -17.80 19.90
C ILE A 285 -5.98 -18.98 19.28
N LEU A 286 -5.62 -20.21 19.66
CA LEU A 286 -6.24 -21.42 19.11
C LEU A 286 -7.72 -21.54 19.47
N ASP A 287 -8.10 -21.23 20.71
CA ASP A 287 -9.50 -21.23 21.16
C ASP A 287 -10.32 -20.14 20.42
N ALA A 288 -9.72 -18.97 20.18
CA ALA A 288 -10.37 -17.87 19.46
C ALA A 288 -10.53 -18.11 17.96
N LEU A 289 -9.58 -18.81 17.32
CA LEU A 289 -9.68 -19.22 15.92
C LEU A 289 -10.71 -20.34 15.74
N GLY A 290 -10.84 -21.24 16.74
CA GLY A 290 -11.76 -22.36 16.73
C GLY A 290 -11.57 -23.26 15.50
N ASP A 291 -12.60 -24.06 15.20
CA ASP A 291 -12.61 -24.98 14.04
C ASP A 291 -12.76 -24.28 12.67
N LYS A 292 -12.81 -22.94 12.64
CA LYS A 292 -13.04 -22.18 11.40
C LYS A 292 -11.87 -22.20 10.43
N VAL A 293 -10.66 -22.44 10.93
CA VAL A 293 -9.42 -22.50 10.13
C VAL A 293 -8.83 -23.90 10.24
N LYS A 294 -9.36 -24.83 9.48
CA LYS A 294 -8.77 -26.17 9.32
C LYS A 294 -7.78 -26.13 8.15
N LYS A 295 -6.71 -26.91 8.24
CA LYS A 295 -5.76 -27.08 7.15
C LYS A 295 -6.47 -27.83 6.02
N SER A 296 -7.05 -27.11 5.06
CA SER A 296 -7.68 -27.73 3.88
C SER A 296 -6.63 -28.51 3.11
N LYS A 297 -6.90 -29.79 2.86
CA LYS A 297 -6.02 -30.68 2.09
C LYS A 297 -6.38 -30.68 0.60
N GLY A 298 -7.48 -30.04 0.22
CA GLY A 298 -8.05 -30.05 -1.13
C GLY A 298 -7.69 -28.81 -1.96
N LEU A 299 -7.94 -28.87 -3.25
CA LEU A 299 -7.89 -27.70 -4.12
C LEU A 299 -9.13 -26.83 -3.89
N PRO A 300 -8.96 -25.49 -3.88
CA PRO A 300 -10.09 -24.58 -3.74
C PRO A 300 -11.18 -24.85 -4.80
N PRO A 301 -12.46 -24.72 -4.45
CA PRO A 301 -13.56 -24.95 -5.38
C PRO A 301 -13.70 -23.77 -6.36
N PHE A 302 -12.74 -23.60 -7.26
CA PHE A 302 -12.60 -22.45 -8.16
C PHE A 302 -13.88 -22.10 -8.89
N ARG A 303 -14.62 -23.09 -9.41
CA ARG A 303 -15.86 -22.83 -10.14
C ARG A 303 -16.90 -22.11 -9.27
N ARG A 304 -17.07 -22.52 -8.02
CA ARG A 304 -18.01 -21.88 -7.09
C ARG A 304 -17.53 -20.51 -6.63
N ILE A 305 -16.21 -20.34 -6.46
CA ILE A 305 -15.60 -19.07 -6.10
C ILE A 305 -15.83 -18.02 -7.18
N ILE A 306 -15.47 -18.30 -8.44
CA ILE A 306 -15.55 -17.33 -9.53
C ILE A 306 -16.99 -17.05 -10.01
N THR A 307 -17.97 -17.91 -9.68
CA THR A 307 -19.39 -17.66 -9.94
C THR A 307 -20.12 -16.99 -8.78
N SER A 308 -19.45 -16.77 -7.65
CA SER A 308 -20.04 -16.13 -6.47
C SER A 308 -20.14 -14.62 -6.65
N PHE A 309 -21.35 -14.07 -6.68
CA PHE A 309 -21.58 -12.61 -6.78
C PHE A 309 -20.87 -11.81 -5.67
N PRO A 310 -20.92 -12.22 -4.39
CA PRO A 310 -20.17 -11.54 -3.34
C PRO A 310 -18.66 -11.51 -3.60
N PHE A 311 -18.08 -12.59 -4.12
CA PHE A 311 -16.66 -12.64 -4.45
C PHE A 311 -16.34 -11.72 -5.64
N LEU A 312 -17.15 -11.74 -6.70
CA LEU A 312 -16.97 -10.82 -7.84
C LEU A 312 -17.09 -9.36 -7.41
N ALA A 313 -18.03 -9.03 -6.52
CA ALA A 313 -18.17 -7.69 -5.97
C ALA A 313 -16.91 -7.25 -5.21
N MET A 314 -16.34 -8.14 -4.41
CA MET A 314 -15.09 -7.88 -3.70
C MET A 314 -13.91 -7.69 -4.66
N VAL A 315 -13.81 -8.50 -5.73
CA VAL A 315 -12.76 -8.38 -6.77
C VAL A 315 -12.84 -7.04 -7.50
N ILE A 316 -14.05 -6.61 -7.90
CA ILE A 316 -14.28 -5.32 -8.57
C ILE A 316 -13.91 -4.17 -7.62
N LEU A 317 -14.30 -4.25 -6.35
CA LEU A 317 -13.92 -3.26 -5.35
C LEU A 317 -12.39 -3.22 -5.14
N HIS A 318 -11.74 -4.38 -5.12
CA HIS A 318 -10.29 -4.48 -4.99
C HIS A 318 -9.56 -3.88 -6.20
N PHE A 319 -10.08 -4.08 -7.42
CA PHE A 319 -9.58 -3.42 -8.61
C PHE A 319 -9.64 -1.88 -8.49
N GLY A 320 -10.78 -1.34 -8.04
CA GLY A 320 -10.93 0.10 -7.78
C GLY A 320 -9.92 0.63 -6.76
N ASN A 321 -9.71 -0.11 -5.67
CA ASN A 321 -8.71 0.24 -4.66
C ASN A 321 -7.28 0.28 -5.23
N LEU A 322 -6.89 -0.74 -5.99
CA LEU A 322 -5.56 -0.80 -6.59
C LEU A 322 -5.38 0.20 -7.73
N TRP A 323 -6.45 0.56 -8.44
CA TRP A 323 -6.41 1.64 -9.42
C TRP A 323 -5.90 2.94 -8.80
N GLY A 324 -6.54 3.40 -7.71
CA GLY A 324 -6.11 4.63 -7.04
C GLY A 324 -4.70 4.55 -6.46
N LEU A 325 -4.35 3.40 -5.87
CA LEU A 325 -3.02 3.17 -5.32
C LEU A 325 -1.93 3.26 -6.41
N TYR A 326 -2.10 2.53 -7.51
CA TYR A 326 -1.13 2.52 -8.60
C TYR A 326 -1.12 3.83 -9.39
N PHE A 327 -2.27 4.50 -9.51
CA PHE A 327 -2.33 5.83 -10.11
C PHE A 327 -1.40 6.81 -9.37
N ILE A 328 -1.56 6.94 -8.04
CA ILE A 328 -0.71 7.83 -7.24
C ILE A 328 0.76 7.36 -7.28
N MET A 329 1.01 6.04 -7.25
CA MET A 329 2.35 5.48 -7.19
C MET A 329 3.14 5.67 -8.50
N THR A 330 2.48 5.50 -9.65
CA THR A 330 3.16 5.50 -10.95
C THR A 330 3.10 6.84 -11.67
N VAL A 331 2.00 7.56 -11.53
CA VAL A 331 1.71 8.77 -12.31
C VAL A 331 1.66 10.02 -11.43
N GLY A 332 1.39 9.87 -10.13
CA GLY A 332 1.33 10.98 -9.18
C GLY A 332 2.58 11.87 -9.17
N PRO A 333 3.81 11.32 -9.06
CA PRO A 333 5.03 12.13 -9.10
C PRO A 333 5.20 12.91 -10.38
N LYS A 334 4.78 12.34 -11.54
CA LYS A 334 4.79 13.05 -12.81
C LYS A 334 3.81 14.23 -12.80
N PHE A 335 2.60 14.04 -12.29
CA PHE A 335 1.63 15.13 -12.14
C PHE A 335 2.17 16.25 -11.25
N VAL A 336 2.75 15.89 -10.10
CA VAL A 336 3.33 16.87 -9.15
C VAL A 336 4.48 17.66 -9.78
N SER A 337 5.37 17.01 -10.53
CA SER A 337 6.52 17.69 -11.14
C SER A 337 6.17 18.42 -12.43
N SER A 338 5.46 17.77 -13.37
CA SER A 338 5.25 18.31 -14.72
C SER A 338 4.08 19.29 -14.79
N VAL A 339 3.01 19.07 -14.00
CA VAL A 339 1.79 19.89 -14.02
C VAL A 339 1.80 20.94 -12.91
N LEU A 340 2.13 20.52 -11.67
CA LEU A 340 2.16 21.43 -10.53
C LEU A 340 3.47 22.20 -10.39
N GLY A 341 4.53 21.83 -11.15
CA GLY A 341 5.78 22.59 -11.26
C GLY A 341 6.73 22.46 -10.08
N PHE A 342 6.61 21.39 -9.26
CA PHE A 342 7.54 21.15 -8.16
C PHE A 342 8.87 20.58 -8.64
N GLU A 343 9.98 21.01 -8.02
CA GLU A 343 11.29 20.38 -8.20
C GLU A 343 11.30 18.91 -7.76
N LEU A 344 12.18 18.11 -8.33
CA LEU A 344 12.18 16.65 -8.15
C LEU A 344 12.31 16.22 -6.68
N SER A 345 13.13 16.92 -5.88
CA SER A 345 13.30 16.65 -4.44
C SER A 345 12.02 16.97 -3.65
N ALA A 346 11.40 18.11 -3.92
CA ALA A 346 10.12 18.49 -3.31
C ALA A 346 8.98 17.59 -3.77
N ALA A 347 8.97 17.17 -5.04
CA ALA A 347 7.99 16.25 -5.60
C ALA A 347 8.00 14.89 -4.87
N GLY A 348 9.17 14.39 -4.44
CA GLY A 348 9.30 13.17 -3.64
C GLY A 348 8.57 13.29 -2.30
N ILE A 349 8.83 14.35 -1.54
CA ILE A 349 8.19 14.59 -0.23
C ILE A 349 6.68 14.80 -0.39
N ILE A 350 6.26 15.59 -1.38
CA ILE A 350 4.84 15.83 -1.65
C ILE A 350 4.14 14.53 -2.05
N SER A 351 4.79 13.66 -2.81
CA SER A 351 4.28 12.36 -3.19
C SER A 351 4.16 11.38 -1.99
N ALA A 352 4.87 11.61 -0.89
CA ALA A 352 4.70 10.84 0.35
C ALA A 352 3.43 11.23 1.13
N LEU A 353 2.94 12.47 1.02
CA LEU A 353 1.81 12.99 1.79
C LEU A 353 0.52 12.15 1.62
N PRO A 354 0.11 11.72 0.42
CA PRO A 354 -1.06 10.86 0.24
C PRO A 354 -0.96 9.55 1.03
N TYR A 355 0.22 8.94 1.06
CA TYR A 355 0.45 7.68 1.79
C TYR A 355 0.48 7.90 3.30
N LEU A 356 1.04 9.02 3.78
CA LEU A 356 0.99 9.39 5.19
C LEU A 356 -0.45 9.63 5.65
N ALA A 357 -1.25 10.36 4.87
CA ALA A 357 -2.66 10.56 5.14
C ALA A 357 -3.42 9.23 5.17
N ARG A 358 -3.13 8.33 4.21
CA ARG A 358 -3.70 6.98 4.19
C ARG A 358 -3.35 6.17 5.43
N LEU A 359 -2.10 6.23 5.90
CA LEU A 359 -1.65 5.54 7.10
C LEU A 359 -2.43 6.04 8.34
N ILE A 360 -2.51 7.36 8.51
CA ILE A 360 -3.21 7.99 9.64
C ILE A 360 -4.71 7.64 9.61
N LEU A 361 -5.38 7.87 8.49
CA LEU A 361 -6.82 7.63 8.39
C LEU A 361 -7.16 6.14 8.43
N ALA A 362 -6.32 5.25 7.91
CA ALA A 362 -6.51 3.81 8.04
C ALA A 362 -6.44 3.36 9.51
N THR A 363 -5.54 3.96 10.33
CA THR A 363 -5.48 3.69 11.78
C THR A 363 -6.75 4.15 12.48
N ILE A 364 -7.21 5.37 12.17
CA ILE A 364 -8.44 5.94 12.74
C ILE A 364 -9.66 5.09 12.36
N PHE A 365 -9.83 4.80 11.07
CA PHE A 365 -10.93 3.95 10.60
C PHE A 365 -10.86 2.55 11.20
N GLY A 366 -9.65 1.96 11.32
CA GLY A 366 -9.45 0.68 11.97
C GLY A 366 -9.96 0.69 13.41
N ALA A 367 -9.55 1.66 14.21
CA ALA A 367 -10.00 1.82 15.59
C ALA A 367 -11.53 2.01 15.69
N ILE A 368 -12.12 2.82 14.81
CA ILE A 368 -13.57 3.01 14.73
C ILE A 368 -14.28 1.69 14.37
N GLY A 369 -13.78 0.98 13.35
CA GLY A 369 -14.35 -0.30 12.92
C GLY A 369 -14.29 -1.37 14.01
N ASP A 370 -13.17 -1.48 14.72
CA ASP A 370 -13.01 -2.40 15.85
C ASP A 370 -13.96 -2.04 17.01
N CYS A 371 -14.14 -0.75 17.31
CA CYS A 371 -15.09 -0.29 18.32
C CYS A 371 -16.54 -0.65 17.95
N ILE A 372 -16.93 -0.46 16.68
CA ILE A 372 -18.28 -0.79 16.20
C ILE A 372 -18.54 -2.29 16.28
N LEU A 373 -17.55 -3.11 15.87
CA LEU A 373 -17.66 -4.58 15.88
C LEU A 373 -17.66 -5.15 17.29
N SER A 374 -16.78 -4.67 18.18
CA SER A 374 -16.69 -5.15 19.58
C SER A 374 -17.97 -4.86 20.36
N ARG A 375 -18.61 -3.71 20.08
CA ARG A 375 -19.90 -3.33 20.66
C ARG A 375 -21.10 -3.96 19.95
N LYS A 376 -20.90 -4.75 18.89
CA LYS A 376 -21.95 -5.37 18.08
C LYS A 376 -23.00 -4.38 17.54
N LEU A 377 -22.59 -3.14 17.27
CA LEU A 377 -23.49 -2.08 16.80
C LEU A 377 -23.96 -2.31 15.36
N MET A 378 -23.17 -2.98 14.53
CA MET A 378 -23.46 -3.29 13.13
C MET A 378 -23.03 -4.72 12.78
N THR A 379 -23.69 -5.30 11.79
CA THR A 379 -23.25 -6.57 11.20
C THR A 379 -21.98 -6.40 10.39
N THR A 380 -21.21 -7.47 10.18
CA THR A 380 -20.00 -7.43 9.36
C THR A 380 -20.30 -6.90 7.94
N THR A 381 -21.38 -7.35 7.33
CA THR A 381 -21.82 -6.86 6.01
C THR A 381 -22.08 -5.37 6.00
N THR A 382 -22.82 -4.86 7.00
CA THR A 382 -23.13 -3.43 7.11
C THR A 382 -21.87 -2.59 7.26
N ILE A 383 -20.93 -3.03 8.10
CA ILE A 383 -19.64 -2.33 8.27
C ILE A 383 -18.86 -2.29 6.95
N ARG A 384 -18.76 -3.40 6.22
CA ARG A 384 -18.05 -3.44 4.93
C ARG A 384 -18.65 -2.43 3.93
N LYS A 385 -19.98 -2.37 3.83
CA LYS A 385 -20.70 -1.43 2.96
C LYS A 385 -20.57 0.01 3.43
N PHE A 386 -20.64 0.26 4.73
CA PHE A 386 -20.48 1.60 5.32
C PHE A 386 -19.08 2.18 5.04
N PHE A 387 -18.03 1.42 5.34
CA PHE A 387 -16.67 1.89 5.08
C PHE A 387 -16.31 1.94 3.60
N CYS A 388 -17.07 1.26 2.71
CA CYS A 388 -16.95 1.40 1.27
C CYS A 388 -17.24 2.83 0.78
N LEU A 389 -18.13 3.58 1.47
CA LEU A 389 -18.37 4.98 1.17
C LEU A 389 -17.09 5.81 1.36
N PHE A 390 -16.38 5.56 2.45
CA PHE A 390 -15.12 6.28 2.75
C PHE A 390 -13.97 5.82 1.85
N SER A 391 -13.86 4.54 1.57
CA SER A 391 -12.73 4.00 0.81
C SER A 391 -12.80 4.25 -0.69
N HIS A 392 -13.98 4.47 -1.26
CA HIS A 392 -14.17 4.57 -2.71
C HIS A 392 -15.06 5.75 -3.13
N ILE A 393 -16.23 5.97 -2.52
CA ILE A 393 -17.12 7.06 -2.95
C ILE A 393 -16.50 8.43 -2.70
N ILE A 394 -16.05 8.69 -1.46
CA ILE A 394 -15.40 9.97 -1.12
C ILE A 394 -14.14 10.21 -1.96
N PRO A 395 -13.20 9.24 -2.09
CA PRO A 395 -12.07 9.38 -3.00
C PRO A 395 -12.45 9.70 -4.44
N GLY A 396 -13.48 9.04 -4.97
CA GLY A 396 -13.98 9.33 -6.32
C GLY A 396 -14.51 10.75 -6.47
N ILE A 397 -15.31 11.23 -5.49
CA ILE A 397 -15.80 12.60 -5.46
C ILE A 397 -14.64 13.60 -5.39
N LEU A 398 -13.62 13.35 -4.56
CA LEU A 398 -12.46 14.22 -4.43
C LEU A 398 -11.66 14.31 -5.74
N LEU A 399 -11.56 13.21 -6.52
CA LEU A 399 -10.94 13.24 -7.85
C LEU A 399 -11.78 14.03 -8.86
N VAL A 400 -13.13 13.98 -8.78
CA VAL A 400 -13.99 14.84 -9.58
C VAL A 400 -13.79 16.31 -9.20
N LEU A 401 -13.76 16.63 -7.92
CA LEU A 401 -13.54 18.00 -7.44
C LEU A 401 -12.15 18.53 -7.84
N LEU A 402 -11.14 17.66 -7.88
CA LEU A 402 -9.79 18.00 -8.34
C LEU A 402 -9.80 18.60 -9.75
N VAL A 403 -10.67 18.12 -10.64
CA VAL A 403 -10.79 18.65 -12.01
C VAL A 403 -11.16 20.13 -12.03
N TYR A 404 -11.83 20.61 -11.00
CA TYR A 404 -12.30 22.00 -10.87
C TYR A 404 -11.37 22.88 -10.02
N THR A 405 -10.25 22.35 -9.51
CA THR A 405 -9.30 23.14 -8.71
C THR A 405 -8.51 24.15 -9.55
N GLY A 406 -8.55 24.02 -10.86
CA GLY A 406 -7.77 24.86 -11.77
C GLY A 406 -6.27 24.75 -11.51
N CYS A 407 -5.56 25.87 -11.56
CA CYS A 407 -4.12 25.95 -11.31
C CYS A 407 -3.73 26.10 -9.83
N SER A 408 -4.68 25.88 -8.89
CA SER A 408 -4.37 25.91 -7.46
C SER A 408 -3.59 24.67 -7.04
N THR A 409 -2.28 24.81 -6.97
CA THR A 409 -1.33 23.76 -6.60
C THR A 409 -1.65 23.18 -5.22
N ALA A 410 -1.93 24.06 -4.25
CA ALA A 410 -2.22 23.66 -2.87
C ALA A 410 -3.49 22.82 -2.78
N LEU A 411 -4.55 23.25 -3.49
CA LEU A 411 -5.84 22.54 -3.48
C LEU A 411 -5.73 21.21 -4.22
N SER A 412 -4.99 21.14 -5.32
CA SER A 412 -4.74 19.91 -6.07
C SER A 412 -4.01 18.85 -5.22
N VAL A 413 -2.95 19.25 -4.51
CA VAL A 413 -2.22 18.37 -3.58
C VAL A 413 -3.13 17.95 -2.43
N ALA A 414 -3.93 18.86 -1.87
CA ALA A 414 -4.87 18.55 -0.80
C ALA A 414 -5.93 17.52 -1.25
N MET A 415 -6.54 17.69 -2.43
CA MET A 415 -7.55 16.76 -2.96
C MET A 415 -6.97 15.36 -3.20
N ILE A 416 -5.79 15.26 -3.79
CA ILE A 416 -5.10 13.98 -3.99
C ILE A 416 -4.75 13.34 -2.64
N THR A 417 -4.21 14.12 -1.71
CA THR A 417 -3.83 13.64 -0.36
C THR A 417 -5.04 13.13 0.40
N MET A 418 -6.14 13.87 0.40
CA MET A 418 -7.38 13.45 1.08
C MET A 418 -8.04 12.27 0.38
N SER A 419 -8.06 12.22 -0.96
CA SER A 419 -8.57 11.08 -1.71
C SER A 419 -7.86 9.79 -1.29
N MET A 420 -6.53 9.80 -1.29
CA MET A 420 -5.74 8.65 -0.85
C MET A 420 -5.87 8.38 0.65
N GLY A 421 -5.99 9.41 1.46
CA GLY A 421 -6.22 9.30 2.90
C GLY A 421 -7.51 8.56 3.22
N PHE A 422 -8.64 8.96 2.64
CA PHE A 422 -9.93 8.30 2.81
C PHE A 422 -9.93 6.87 2.26
N ASN A 423 -9.17 6.59 1.18
CA ASN A 423 -8.96 5.25 0.69
C ASN A 423 -8.34 4.32 1.75
N GLY A 424 -7.72 4.83 2.80
CA GLY A 424 -7.27 4.06 3.97
C GLY A 424 -8.38 3.20 4.61
N ALA A 425 -9.66 3.57 4.48
CA ALA A 425 -10.79 2.77 4.92
C ALA A 425 -10.93 1.42 4.15
N ALA A 426 -10.17 1.23 3.05
CA ALA A 426 -10.11 -0.04 2.33
C ALA A 426 -9.63 -1.21 3.20
N THR A 427 -8.90 -0.94 4.27
CA THR A 427 -8.51 -1.94 5.28
C THR A 427 -9.70 -2.59 5.98
N LEU A 428 -10.84 -1.89 6.05
CA LEU A 428 -12.09 -2.40 6.62
C LEU A 428 -13.09 -2.91 5.56
N THR A 429 -12.74 -2.85 4.28
CA THR A 429 -13.60 -3.30 3.18
C THR A 429 -12.96 -4.44 2.39
N ASN A 430 -12.51 -4.21 1.17
CA ASN A 430 -11.97 -5.23 0.27
C ASN A 430 -10.74 -5.96 0.81
N LEU A 431 -9.86 -5.29 1.57
CA LEU A 431 -8.65 -5.92 2.11
C LEU A 431 -8.93 -6.92 3.24
N GLN A 432 -10.10 -6.92 3.84
CA GLN A 432 -10.50 -7.85 4.88
C GLN A 432 -11.63 -8.79 4.45
N ASN A 433 -12.43 -8.41 3.46
CA ASN A 433 -13.64 -9.13 3.07
C ASN A 433 -13.38 -10.55 2.56
N HIS A 434 -12.24 -10.82 1.93
CA HIS A 434 -11.88 -12.18 1.50
C HIS A 434 -11.74 -13.16 2.69
N GLN A 435 -11.32 -12.67 3.87
CA GLN A 435 -11.29 -13.49 5.10
C GLN A 435 -12.69 -13.71 5.68
N ASP A 436 -13.62 -12.74 5.50
CA ASP A 436 -15.01 -12.92 5.91
C ASP A 436 -15.70 -13.96 5.02
N LEU A 437 -15.46 -13.91 3.70
CA LEU A 437 -16.09 -14.79 2.72
C LEU A 437 -15.63 -16.25 2.85
N ALA A 438 -14.32 -16.47 2.99
CA ALA A 438 -13.76 -17.81 3.19
C ALA A 438 -12.42 -17.79 3.91
N PRO A 439 -12.41 -17.96 5.23
CA PRO A 439 -11.18 -18.04 6.03
C PRO A 439 -10.23 -19.14 5.57
N ASN A 440 -10.75 -20.30 5.15
CA ASN A 440 -9.95 -21.45 4.70
C ASN A 440 -9.20 -21.20 3.38
N TYR A 441 -9.71 -20.31 2.54
CA TYR A 441 -9.16 -19.98 1.23
C TYR A 441 -8.76 -18.50 1.11
N ALA A 442 -8.50 -17.83 2.24
CA ALA A 442 -8.24 -16.38 2.27
C ALA A 442 -7.06 -15.96 1.38
N GLY A 443 -5.97 -16.73 1.37
CA GLY A 443 -4.81 -16.50 0.52
C GLY A 443 -5.13 -16.63 -0.98
N THR A 444 -5.84 -17.68 -1.34
CA THR A 444 -6.27 -17.91 -2.73
C THR A 444 -7.25 -16.84 -3.22
N LEU A 445 -8.25 -16.49 -2.40
CA LEU A 445 -9.20 -15.43 -2.75
C LEU A 445 -8.50 -14.08 -2.97
N TYR A 446 -7.57 -13.74 -2.06
CA TYR A 446 -6.77 -12.53 -2.21
C TYR A 446 -5.89 -12.63 -3.46
N GLY A 447 -5.26 -13.77 -3.72
CA GLY A 447 -4.44 -13.99 -4.91
C GLY A 447 -5.22 -13.75 -6.21
N ILE A 448 -6.44 -14.26 -6.34
CA ILE A 448 -7.32 -14.04 -7.49
C ILE A 448 -7.70 -12.55 -7.60
N ALA A 449 -8.12 -11.94 -6.48
CA ALA A 449 -8.49 -10.53 -6.48
C ALA A 449 -7.31 -9.63 -6.85
N ASN A 450 -6.12 -9.93 -6.31
CA ASN A 450 -4.91 -9.18 -6.59
C ASN A 450 -4.37 -9.44 -8.01
N PHE A 451 -4.60 -10.63 -8.59
CA PHE A 451 -4.31 -10.90 -10.00
C PHE A 451 -5.05 -9.90 -10.91
N ILE A 452 -6.36 -9.78 -10.73
CA ILE A 452 -7.20 -8.87 -11.50
C ILE A 452 -6.88 -7.41 -11.13
N GLY A 453 -6.80 -7.09 -9.85
CA GLY A 453 -6.57 -5.73 -9.37
C GLY A 453 -5.23 -5.14 -9.79
N SER A 454 -4.17 -5.96 -9.83
CA SER A 454 -2.82 -5.50 -10.20
C SER A 454 -2.68 -5.11 -11.68
N THR A 455 -3.63 -5.53 -12.54
CA THR A 455 -3.67 -5.04 -13.93
C THR A 455 -3.88 -3.53 -14.00
N ALA A 456 -4.46 -2.91 -12.97
CA ALA A 456 -4.56 -1.46 -12.86
C ALA A 456 -3.19 -0.76 -12.93
N GLY A 457 -2.12 -1.40 -12.44
CA GLY A 457 -0.75 -0.88 -12.53
C GLY A 457 -0.23 -0.76 -13.96
N PHE A 458 -0.76 -1.54 -14.88
CA PHE A 458 -0.50 -1.44 -16.31
C PHE A 458 -1.41 -0.41 -16.99
N PHE A 459 -2.71 -0.44 -16.69
CA PHE A 459 -3.69 0.43 -17.35
C PHE A 459 -3.55 1.90 -16.96
N THR A 460 -3.19 2.23 -15.72
CA THR A 460 -3.11 3.62 -15.25
C THR A 460 -2.06 4.44 -16.01
N PRO A 461 -0.80 4.01 -16.20
CA PRO A 461 0.17 4.74 -17.00
C PRO A 461 -0.23 4.82 -18.48
N MET A 462 -0.82 3.74 -19.04
CA MET A 462 -1.23 3.69 -20.44
C MET A 462 -2.34 4.70 -20.73
N ILE A 463 -3.38 4.75 -19.90
CA ILE A 463 -4.48 5.70 -20.04
C ILE A 463 -3.99 7.13 -19.85
N THR A 464 -3.09 7.35 -18.88
CA THR A 464 -2.48 8.67 -18.69
C THR A 464 -1.68 9.09 -19.92
N ALA A 465 -0.83 8.22 -20.45
CA ALA A 465 -0.05 8.51 -21.65
C ALA A 465 -0.94 8.83 -22.86
N TYR A 466 -2.08 8.12 -23.01
CA TYR A 466 -3.04 8.39 -24.08
C TYR A 466 -3.61 9.83 -24.02
N PHE A 467 -4.06 10.26 -22.84
CA PHE A 467 -4.65 11.59 -22.68
C PHE A 467 -3.62 12.72 -22.63
N THR A 468 -2.37 12.43 -22.19
CA THR A 468 -1.29 13.42 -22.10
C THR A 468 -0.33 13.39 -23.29
N LYS A 469 -0.73 12.74 -24.41
CA LYS A 469 0.13 12.56 -25.59
C LYS A 469 0.61 13.88 -26.21
N THR A 470 -0.25 14.89 -26.23
CA THR A 470 0.01 16.21 -26.85
C THR A 470 0.65 17.22 -25.89
N GLY A 471 0.79 16.91 -24.61
CA GLY A 471 1.41 17.75 -23.59
C GLY A 471 1.11 17.30 -22.16
N ASP A 472 1.61 18.04 -21.18
CA ASP A 472 1.40 17.78 -19.76
C ASP A 472 0.60 18.94 -19.10
N SER A 473 -0.38 19.54 -19.83
CA SER A 473 -1.25 20.59 -19.26
C SER A 473 -2.30 20.02 -18.32
N PHE A 474 -2.80 20.83 -17.39
CA PHE A 474 -3.86 20.43 -16.47
C PHE A 474 -5.14 19.95 -17.20
N GLU A 475 -5.47 20.59 -18.32
CA GLU A 475 -6.62 20.22 -19.17
C GLU A 475 -6.53 18.77 -19.68
N GLN A 476 -5.33 18.32 -20.07
CA GLN A 476 -5.09 16.97 -20.56
C GLN A 476 -5.17 15.92 -19.44
N TRP A 477 -4.97 16.33 -18.18
CA TRP A 477 -5.10 15.47 -17.03
C TRP A 477 -6.53 15.33 -16.51
N ARG A 478 -7.46 16.23 -16.87
CA ARG A 478 -8.86 16.16 -16.47
C ARG A 478 -9.52 14.81 -16.81
N PRO A 479 -9.43 14.28 -18.05
CA PRO A 479 -10.01 12.97 -18.37
C PRO A 479 -9.42 11.83 -17.53
N VAL A 480 -8.13 11.90 -17.18
CA VAL A 480 -7.46 10.88 -16.36
C VAL A 480 -8.09 10.81 -14.97
N PHE A 481 -8.36 11.97 -14.36
CA PHE A 481 -9.03 12.04 -13.06
C PHE A 481 -10.49 11.57 -13.14
N PHE A 482 -11.21 11.89 -14.21
CA PHE A 482 -12.58 11.39 -14.41
C PHE A 482 -12.63 9.86 -14.56
N VAL A 483 -11.67 9.26 -15.28
CA VAL A 483 -11.56 7.80 -15.37
C VAL A 483 -11.30 7.21 -13.98
N GLY A 484 -10.36 7.77 -13.22
CA GLY A 484 -10.07 7.32 -11.85
C GLY A 484 -11.28 7.41 -10.92
N ALA A 485 -12.01 8.52 -10.97
CA ALA A 485 -13.24 8.73 -10.21
C ALA A 485 -14.32 7.71 -10.58
N SER A 486 -14.51 7.47 -11.89
CA SER A 486 -15.49 6.49 -12.39
C SER A 486 -15.18 5.09 -11.90
N VAL A 487 -13.92 4.67 -11.95
CA VAL A 487 -13.48 3.35 -11.46
C VAL A 487 -13.78 3.20 -9.95
N TYR A 488 -13.48 4.21 -9.15
CA TYR A 488 -13.79 4.20 -7.72
C TYR A 488 -15.31 4.10 -7.45
N ILE A 489 -16.11 4.96 -8.07
CA ILE A 489 -17.55 5.06 -7.82
C ILE A 489 -18.28 3.80 -8.29
N VAL A 490 -17.98 3.32 -9.51
CA VAL A 490 -18.63 2.13 -10.08
C VAL A 490 -18.30 0.90 -9.26
N SER A 491 -17.04 0.71 -8.85
CA SER A 491 -16.64 -0.42 -8.02
C SER A 491 -17.34 -0.42 -6.65
N ALA A 492 -17.51 0.76 -6.05
CA ALA A 492 -18.23 0.91 -4.80
C ALA A 492 -19.73 0.57 -4.94
N ILE A 493 -20.39 1.09 -5.96
CA ILE A 493 -21.83 0.82 -6.21
C ILE A 493 -22.03 -0.68 -6.36
N PHE A 494 -21.19 -1.35 -7.16
CA PHE A 494 -21.31 -2.80 -7.37
C PHE A 494 -21.14 -3.57 -6.05
N PHE A 495 -20.19 -3.20 -5.21
CA PHE A 495 -19.99 -3.83 -3.90
C PHE A 495 -21.13 -3.53 -2.91
N ILE A 496 -21.68 -2.33 -2.90
CA ILE A 496 -22.82 -1.97 -2.05
C ILE A 496 -24.04 -2.83 -2.43
N LEU A 497 -24.24 -3.12 -3.70
CA LEU A 497 -25.37 -3.94 -4.18
C LEU A 497 -25.16 -5.43 -3.86
N PHE A 498 -24.03 -6.01 -4.22
CA PHE A 498 -23.79 -7.45 -4.24
C PHE A 498 -22.81 -7.97 -3.16
N GLY A 499 -22.07 -7.09 -2.49
CA GLY A 499 -21.11 -7.48 -1.46
C GLY A 499 -21.76 -7.95 -0.16
N THR A 500 -21.11 -8.88 0.52
CA THR A 500 -21.47 -9.39 1.85
C THR A 500 -20.24 -9.64 2.71
N GLY A 501 -20.42 -9.64 4.03
CA GLY A 501 -19.40 -10.07 5.02
C GLY A 501 -19.71 -11.43 5.64
N ASN A 502 -20.61 -12.22 5.06
CA ASN A 502 -20.98 -13.54 5.57
C ASN A 502 -20.11 -14.62 4.92
N THR A 503 -19.69 -15.60 5.73
CA THR A 503 -18.94 -16.76 5.25
C THR A 503 -19.79 -17.55 4.24
N GLN A 504 -19.19 -17.89 3.10
CA GLN A 504 -19.87 -18.56 2.01
C GLN A 504 -19.87 -20.08 2.21
N ALA A 505 -20.93 -20.74 1.74
CA ALA A 505 -21.10 -22.19 1.90
C ALA A 505 -19.92 -23.01 1.33
N TRP A 506 -19.33 -22.56 0.24
CA TRP A 506 -18.18 -23.23 -0.39
C TRP A 506 -16.88 -23.18 0.43
N ASN A 507 -16.84 -22.41 1.52
CA ASN A 507 -15.73 -22.46 2.48
C ASN A 507 -15.60 -23.82 3.18
N PHE A 508 -16.71 -24.57 3.30
CA PHE A 508 -16.83 -25.86 4.01
C PHE A 508 -16.95 -27.07 3.05
N ASP A 509 -16.76 -26.88 1.75
CA ASP A 509 -16.98 -27.93 0.75
C ASP A 509 -16.12 -29.19 0.93
N ASP A 510 -14.94 -29.09 1.55
CA ASP A 510 -14.10 -30.25 1.84
C ASP A 510 -14.62 -31.08 3.01
N GLU A 511 -15.28 -30.46 3.97
CA GLU A 511 -15.89 -31.17 5.12
C GLU A 511 -17.09 -32.00 4.66
N SER A 512 -17.98 -31.43 3.87
CA SER A 512 -19.15 -32.17 3.34
C SER A 512 -18.77 -33.34 2.42
N LYS A 513 -17.63 -33.24 1.71
CA LYS A 513 -17.10 -34.34 0.91
C LYS A 513 -16.40 -35.43 1.73
N GLN A 514 -15.78 -35.07 2.83
CA GLN A 514 -15.18 -36.04 3.76
C GLN A 514 -16.25 -36.77 4.58
N GLU A 515 -17.22 -36.01 5.13
CA GLU A 515 -18.38 -36.63 5.84
C GLU A 515 -19.16 -37.56 4.93
N GLY A 516 -19.44 -37.16 3.68
CA GLY A 516 -20.11 -38.05 2.71
C GLY A 516 -19.28 -39.24 2.27
N LYS A 517 -17.93 -39.19 2.31
CA LYS A 517 -17.04 -40.34 2.07
C LYS A 517 -16.97 -41.26 3.28
N GLU A 518 -16.94 -40.71 4.51
CA GLU A 518 -16.95 -41.49 5.74
C GLU A 518 -18.30 -42.14 5.98
N GLU A 519 -19.43 -41.47 5.70
CA GLU A 519 -20.76 -42.08 5.72
C GLU A 519 -20.89 -43.20 4.68
N LYS A 520 -20.38 -43.00 3.48
CA LYS A 520 -20.40 -44.02 2.43
C LYS A 520 -19.49 -45.21 2.80
N GLY A 521 -18.30 -44.96 3.35
CA GLY A 521 -17.41 -45.99 3.85
C GLY A 521 -18.04 -46.81 4.99
N ARG A 522 -18.71 -46.15 5.95
CA ARG A 522 -19.47 -46.82 7.00
C ARG A 522 -20.65 -47.63 6.48
N ALA A 523 -21.36 -47.10 5.46
CA ALA A 523 -22.47 -47.81 4.83
C ALA A 523 -21.97 -49.04 4.04
N ASP A 524 -20.84 -48.91 3.34
CA ASP A 524 -20.19 -50.03 2.63
C ASP A 524 -19.67 -51.09 3.61
N ASP A 525 -19.00 -50.70 4.73
CA ASP A 525 -18.55 -51.60 5.77
C ASP A 525 -19.72 -52.33 6.48
N MET A 526 -20.85 -51.63 6.73
CA MET A 526 -22.05 -52.25 7.29
C MET A 526 -22.72 -53.20 6.29
N SER A 527 -22.66 -52.89 5.00
CA SER A 527 -23.14 -53.77 3.93
C SER A 527 -22.35 -55.07 3.86
N ASP A 528 -21.01 -54.99 3.89
CA ASP A 528 -20.09 -56.13 3.88
C ASP A 528 -20.22 -56.97 5.14
N MET A 529 -20.40 -56.36 6.30
CA MET A 529 -20.61 -57.04 7.55
C MET A 529 -21.97 -57.79 7.56
N ASN A 530 -23.02 -57.19 7.00
CA ASN A 530 -24.32 -57.86 6.85
C ASN A 530 -24.28 -59.01 5.84
N GLU A 531 -23.49 -58.90 4.78
CA GLU A 531 -23.29 -59.96 3.80
C GLU A 531 -22.48 -61.11 4.38
N THR A 532 -21.43 -60.82 5.19
CA THR A 532 -20.64 -61.80 5.93
C THR A 532 -21.52 -62.55 6.96
N ILE A 533 -22.39 -61.84 7.69
CA ILE A 533 -23.33 -62.43 8.63
C ILE A 533 -24.35 -63.31 7.88
N LYS A 534 -24.92 -62.87 6.76
CA LYS A 534 -25.81 -63.65 5.92
C LYS A 534 -25.17 -64.93 5.38
N ASN A 535 -23.91 -64.87 4.96
CA ASN A 535 -23.16 -66.00 4.44
C ASN A 535 -22.79 -66.98 5.57
N SER A 536 -22.52 -66.49 6.78
CA SER A 536 -22.29 -67.30 7.99
C SER A 536 -23.55 -68.10 8.46
N TYR A 537 -24.73 -67.54 8.17
CA TYR A 537 -26.01 -68.22 8.45
C TYR A 537 -26.48 -69.20 7.37
N LYS A 538 -25.89 -69.12 6.14
CA LYS A 538 -26.27 -69.99 5.02
C LYS A 538 -25.55 -71.35 5.01
N ASP A 539 -24.49 -71.58 5.79
CA ASP A 539 -23.75 -72.82 5.83
C ASP A 539 -23.64 -73.40 7.27
N PRO A 540 -24.71 -74.07 7.79
CA PRO A 540 -24.67 -74.72 9.12
C PRO A 540 -23.94 -76.07 9.13
N LYS A 541 -23.32 -76.51 8.00
CA LYS A 541 -22.83 -77.92 7.90
C LYS A 541 -21.35 -78.18 8.09
N GLU A 542 -20.51 -77.15 8.26
CA GLU A 542 -19.05 -77.39 8.35
C GLU A 542 -18.42 -77.24 9.74
N ASN A 543 -19.14 -76.90 10.80
CA ASN A 543 -18.58 -76.74 12.16
C ASN A 543 -18.92 -77.84 13.13
N SER A 544 -19.19 -79.08 12.65
CA SER A 544 -19.37 -80.30 13.55
C SER A 544 -18.29 -81.33 13.28
N MET A 545 -16.98 -81.00 13.41
CA MET A 545 -15.97 -82.05 13.63
C MET A 545 -14.64 -81.41 14.07
N SER A 546 -14.38 -81.39 15.32
CA SER A 546 -13.16 -81.83 16.00
C SER A 546 -13.06 -81.27 17.44
N ILE A 547 -13.89 -81.83 18.33
CA ILE A 547 -13.51 -81.97 19.76
C ILE A 547 -12.90 -83.32 19.91
N THR A 548 -11.62 -83.45 19.73
CA THR A 548 -10.83 -84.62 20.12
C THR A 548 -10.07 -84.26 21.40
N THR A 549 -10.54 -84.79 22.52
CA THR A 549 -9.86 -84.93 23.77
C THR A 549 -8.43 -85.41 23.64
N ARG A 550 -7.47 -84.65 24.26
CA ARG A 550 -6.24 -85.22 24.80
C ARG A 550 -6.15 -84.95 26.28
N THR A 551 -6.17 -86.03 27.01
CA THR A 551 -5.77 -86.23 28.37
C THR A 551 -4.40 -85.67 28.71
#